data_6966cb686af837e7b69593fa894d7c58
#
_entry.id   6966cb686af837e7b69593fa894d7c58
#
_cell.length_a   1.000
_cell.length_b   1.000
_cell.length_c   1.000
_cell.angle_alpha   90.00
_cell.angle_beta   90.00
_cell.angle_gamma   90.00
#
_symmetry.space_group_name_H-M   'P 1'
#
loop_
_entity.id
_entity.type
_entity.pdbx_description
1 polymer ?
#
loop_
_entity_poly.entity_id
_entity_poly.type
_entity_poly.pdbx_seq_one_letter_code
_entity_poly.pdbx_strand_id
1 'polypeptide(L)'
;MEEIGAAYGIGRDMHVGDTIIGIKGRVGFEAAAPMLIIGAHKFLEKYTLSKWQQYWKDQVANWYGMFLHESQYLEPVMRDIEAMLESSQRNVNGTAILELHPLCFSTVGVESDERLVKNKFGEIR
;
A
#
# COMPACT_ATOMS: atom_id res chain seq x y z
N MET A 1 13.18 8.11 -7.17
CA MET A 1 12.87 6.96 -6.28
C MET A 1 13.10 5.62 -6.99
N GLU A 2 12.64 5.46 -8.22
CA GLU A 2 12.85 4.21 -8.97
C GLU A 2 14.34 3.87 -9.14
N GLU A 3 15.13 4.80 -9.57
CA GLU A 3 16.59 4.60 -9.76
C GLU A 3 17.29 4.21 -8.47
N ILE A 4 16.95 4.88 -7.38
CA ILE A 4 17.55 4.62 -6.07
C ILE A 4 17.18 3.22 -5.58
N GLY A 5 15.90 2.86 -5.63
CA GLY A 5 15.41 1.55 -5.21
C GLY A 5 15.96 0.42 -6.08
N ALA A 6 15.99 0.62 -7.39
CA ALA A 6 16.51 -0.36 -8.34
C ALA A 6 18.00 -0.67 -8.12
N ALA A 7 18.78 0.34 -7.72
CA ALA A 7 20.20 0.14 -7.40
C ALA A 7 20.41 -0.84 -6.23
N TYR A 8 19.44 -0.94 -5.32
CA TYR A 8 19.45 -1.92 -4.22
C TYR A 8 18.78 -3.24 -4.59
N GLY A 9 18.26 -3.38 -5.82
CA GLY A 9 17.52 -4.57 -6.25
C GLY A 9 16.12 -4.71 -5.63
N ILE A 10 15.59 -3.63 -5.08
CA ILE A 10 14.26 -3.60 -4.47
C ILE A 10 13.18 -3.65 -5.55
N GLY A 11 12.08 -4.35 -5.27
CA GLY A 11 10.91 -4.39 -6.15
C GLY A 11 10.98 -5.44 -7.25
N ARG A 12 11.94 -6.32 -7.21
CA ARG A 12 12.03 -7.47 -8.14
C ARG A 12 11.15 -8.59 -7.64
N ASP A 13 10.27 -9.07 -8.50
CA ASP A 13 9.38 -10.18 -8.16
C ASP A 13 8.91 -10.89 -9.42
N MET A 14 8.19 -11.97 -9.23
CA MET A 14 7.59 -12.75 -10.30
C MET A 14 6.09 -12.91 -10.04
N HIS A 15 5.29 -12.46 -10.99
CA HIS A 15 3.86 -12.69 -10.96
C HIS A 15 3.52 -14.01 -11.65
N VAL A 16 2.75 -14.82 -10.97
CA VAL A 16 2.19 -16.07 -11.52
C VAL A 16 0.68 -15.95 -11.51
N GLY A 17 0.09 -15.87 -12.68
CA GLY A 17 -1.34 -15.65 -12.84
C GLY A 17 -1.98 -16.55 -13.86
N ASP A 18 -3.29 -16.53 -13.91
CA ASP A 18 -4.09 -17.29 -14.85
C ASP A 18 -4.03 -16.66 -16.25
N THR A 19 -3.98 -17.49 -17.26
CA THR A 19 -4.09 -17.06 -18.66
C THR A 19 -5.47 -17.43 -19.22
N ILE A 20 -5.84 -16.81 -20.34
CA ILE A 20 -7.13 -17.07 -21.02
C ILE A 20 -7.28 -18.55 -21.40
N ILE A 21 -6.19 -19.23 -21.69
CA ILE A 21 -6.19 -20.64 -22.06
C ILE A 21 -6.14 -21.60 -20.87
N GLY A 22 -6.26 -21.08 -19.65
CA GLY A 22 -6.40 -21.89 -18.45
C GLY A 22 -5.10 -22.43 -17.85
N ILE A 23 -3.93 -22.06 -18.36
CA ILE A 23 -2.64 -22.39 -17.79
C ILE A 23 -2.02 -21.20 -17.09
N LYS A 24 -1.16 -21.44 -16.11
CA LYS A 24 -0.46 -20.37 -15.40
C LYS A 24 0.61 -19.73 -16.29
N GLY A 25 0.65 -18.41 -16.26
CA GLY A 25 1.71 -17.63 -16.86
C GLY A 25 2.62 -17.03 -15.79
N ARG A 26 3.88 -16.79 -16.14
CA ARG A 26 4.84 -16.16 -15.25
C ARG A 26 5.38 -14.89 -15.90
N VAL A 27 5.44 -13.81 -15.13
CA VAL A 27 6.00 -12.53 -15.57
C VAL A 27 6.94 -12.03 -14.49
N GLY A 28 8.21 -11.89 -14.82
CA GLY A 28 9.17 -11.21 -13.96
C GLY A 28 9.02 -9.69 -14.12
N PHE A 29 9.10 -8.96 -13.03
CA PHE A 29 9.01 -7.51 -13.07
C PHE A 29 9.91 -6.86 -12.05
N GLU A 30 10.15 -5.56 -12.24
CA GLU A 30 10.88 -4.70 -11.31
C GLU A 30 10.06 -3.43 -11.08
N ALA A 31 9.70 -3.16 -9.84
CA ALA A 31 8.82 -2.06 -9.46
C ALA A 31 9.29 -1.44 -8.14
N ALA A 32 10.49 -0.84 -8.15
CA ALA A 32 11.11 -0.31 -6.94
C ALA A 32 10.31 0.85 -6.35
N ALA A 33 9.96 1.86 -7.13
CA ALA A 33 9.21 3.02 -6.64
C ALA A 33 7.83 2.63 -6.09
N PRO A 34 7.00 1.83 -6.80
CA PRO A 34 5.73 1.38 -6.24
C PRO A 34 5.88 0.62 -4.92
N MET A 35 6.84 -0.28 -4.81
CA MET A 35 7.06 -1.03 -3.57
C MET A 35 7.43 -0.13 -2.40
N LEU A 36 8.33 0.83 -2.62
CA LEU A 36 8.73 1.78 -1.60
C LEU A 36 7.58 2.69 -1.17
N ILE A 37 6.83 3.23 -2.12
CA ILE A 37 5.70 4.13 -1.86
C ILE A 37 4.58 3.39 -1.12
N ILE A 38 4.19 2.22 -1.59
CA ILE A 38 3.13 1.42 -0.97
C ILE A 38 3.53 1.00 0.45
N GLY A 39 4.78 0.55 0.63
CA GLY A 39 5.29 0.17 1.94
C GLY A 39 5.31 1.34 2.93
N ALA A 40 5.79 2.49 2.50
CA ALA A 40 5.80 3.71 3.30
C ALA A 40 4.39 4.16 3.66
N HIS A 41 3.47 4.15 2.70
CA HIS A 41 2.08 4.53 2.90
C HIS A 41 1.37 3.61 3.90
N LYS A 42 1.52 2.31 3.74
CA LYS A 42 0.93 1.34 4.67
C LYS A 42 1.47 1.50 6.10
N PHE A 43 2.74 1.82 6.24
CA PHE A 43 3.31 2.06 7.55
C PHE A 43 2.73 3.34 8.18
N LEU A 44 2.55 4.39 7.39
CA LEU A 44 1.89 5.61 7.85
C LEU A 44 0.44 5.34 8.28
N GLU A 45 -0.28 4.51 7.54
CA GLU A 45 -1.63 4.11 7.89
C GLU A 45 -1.73 3.43 9.26
N LYS A 46 -0.70 2.68 9.66
CA LYS A 46 -0.67 2.05 10.99
C LYS A 46 -0.72 3.06 12.13
N TYR A 47 -0.23 4.26 11.91
CA TYR A 47 -0.22 5.32 12.92
C TYR A 47 -1.43 6.25 12.85
N THR A 48 -2.12 6.31 11.74
CA THR A 48 -3.17 7.29 11.47
C THR A 48 -4.57 6.70 11.35
N LEU A 49 -4.69 5.42 11.09
CA LEU A 49 -5.97 4.72 11.00
C LEU A 49 -6.20 3.80 12.20
N SER A 50 -7.45 3.66 12.58
CA SER A 50 -7.82 2.65 13.57
C SER A 50 -7.67 1.24 12.98
N LYS A 51 -7.62 0.24 13.87
CA LYS A 51 -7.55 -1.18 13.47
C LYS A 51 -8.63 -1.55 12.45
N TRP A 52 -9.87 -1.13 12.69
CA TRP A 52 -10.99 -1.48 11.84
C TRP A 52 -10.99 -0.71 10.52
N GLN A 53 -10.51 0.54 10.52
CA GLN A 53 -10.31 1.30 9.28
C GLN A 53 -9.29 0.62 8.38
N GLN A 54 -8.17 0.15 8.94
CA GLN A 54 -7.16 -0.59 8.19
C GLN A 54 -7.73 -1.87 7.59
N TYR A 55 -8.46 -2.63 8.39
CA TYR A 55 -9.06 -3.89 7.96
C TYR A 55 -10.02 -3.69 6.77
N TRP A 56 -10.97 -2.78 6.92
CA TRP A 56 -11.95 -2.52 5.86
C TRP A 56 -11.33 -1.89 4.63
N LYS A 57 -10.40 -0.97 4.81
CA LYS A 57 -9.67 -0.36 3.69
C LYS A 57 -8.94 -1.41 2.87
N ASP A 58 -8.24 -2.33 3.50
CA ASP A 58 -7.51 -3.40 2.80
C ASP A 58 -8.46 -4.34 2.06
N GLN A 59 -9.61 -4.67 2.64
CA GLN A 59 -10.62 -5.51 1.99
C GLN A 59 -11.17 -4.85 0.72
N VAL A 60 -11.62 -3.62 0.81
CA VAL A 60 -12.19 -2.94 -0.36
C VAL A 60 -11.13 -2.60 -1.40
N ALA A 61 -9.89 -2.33 -0.99
CA ALA A 61 -8.78 -2.11 -1.92
C ALA A 61 -8.48 -3.35 -2.76
N ASN A 62 -8.54 -4.53 -2.16
CA ASN A 62 -8.39 -5.79 -2.88
C ASN A 62 -9.49 -5.99 -3.90
N TRP A 63 -10.74 -5.73 -3.54
CA TRP A 63 -11.87 -5.80 -4.46
C TRP A 63 -11.74 -4.76 -5.58
N TYR A 64 -11.31 -3.55 -5.25
CA TYR A 64 -11.07 -2.52 -6.26
C TYR A 64 -10.06 -2.98 -7.30
N GLY A 65 -8.94 -3.53 -6.87
CA GLY A 65 -7.93 -4.09 -7.76
C GLY A 65 -8.47 -5.23 -8.63
N MET A 66 -9.27 -6.12 -8.06
CA MET A 66 -9.90 -7.22 -8.78
C MET A 66 -10.83 -6.71 -9.89
N PHE A 67 -11.72 -5.77 -9.57
CA PHE A 67 -12.64 -5.20 -10.55
C PHE A 67 -11.91 -4.45 -11.66
N LEU A 68 -10.82 -3.74 -11.35
CA LEU A 68 -10.00 -3.12 -12.39
C LEU A 68 -9.39 -4.16 -13.31
N HIS A 69 -8.85 -5.22 -12.75
CA HIS A 69 -8.26 -6.31 -13.53
C HIS A 69 -9.26 -6.99 -14.44
N GLU A 70 -10.50 -7.16 -13.98
CA GLU A 70 -11.60 -7.78 -14.73
C GLU A 70 -12.33 -6.79 -15.65
N SER A 71 -11.78 -5.61 -15.87
CA SER A 71 -12.38 -4.57 -16.73
C SER A 71 -13.75 -4.06 -16.26
N GLN A 72 -14.00 -4.10 -14.95
CA GLN A 72 -15.27 -3.70 -14.33
C GLN A 72 -15.22 -2.26 -13.78
N TYR A 73 -14.40 -1.41 -14.36
CA TYR A 73 -14.24 -0.03 -13.86
C TYR A 73 -15.55 0.76 -13.86
N LEU A 74 -16.45 0.51 -14.78
CA LEU A 74 -17.74 1.21 -14.92
C LEU A 74 -18.83 0.64 -14.00
N GLU A 75 -18.56 -0.45 -13.28
CA GLU A 75 -19.50 -0.99 -12.31
C GLU A 75 -19.76 0.05 -11.21
N PRO A 76 -21.05 0.35 -10.91
CA PRO A 76 -21.38 1.42 -9.94
C PRO A 76 -20.72 1.28 -8.57
N VAL A 77 -20.52 0.06 -8.08
CA VAL A 77 -19.86 -0.18 -6.79
C VAL A 77 -18.44 0.38 -6.75
N MET A 78 -17.79 0.57 -7.91
CA MET A 78 -16.45 1.15 -7.95
C MET A 78 -16.43 2.58 -7.43
N ARG A 79 -17.50 3.35 -7.68
CA ARG A 79 -17.63 4.72 -7.14
C ARG A 79 -17.83 4.70 -5.63
N ASP A 80 -18.56 3.71 -5.12
CA ASP A 80 -18.75 3.56 -3.68
C ASP A 80 -17.43 3.18 -2.97
N ILE A 81 -16.67 2.29 -3.58
CA ILE A 81 -15.35 1.90 -3.06
C ILE A 81 -14.40 3.10 -3.08
N GLU A 82 -14.36 3.85 -4.18
CA GLU A 82 -13.53 5.05 -4.29
C GLU A 82 -13.87 6.06 -3.19
N ALA A 83 -15.16 6.29 -2.93
CA ALA A 83 -15.59 7.19 -1.89
C ALA A 83 -15.15 6.73 -0.49
N MET A 84 -15.22 5.43 -0.22
CA MET A 84 -14.73 4.86 1.03
C MET A 84 -13.21 4.99 1.16
N LEU A 85 -12.47 4.70 0.10
CA LEU A 85 -11.02 4.82 0.11
C LEU A 85 -10.59 6.26 0.35
N GLU A 86 -11.19 7.23 -0.34
CA GLU A 86 -10.90 8.65 -0.16
C GLU A 86 -11.21 9.11 1.26
N SER A 87 -12.36 8.70 1.80
CA SER A 87 -12.74 9.02 3.18
C SER A 87 -11.73 8.45 4.19
N SER A 88 -11.27 7.22 3.97
CA SER A 88 -10.32 6.58 4.88
C SER A 88 -8.95 7.29 4.87
N GLN A 89 -8.58 7.93 3.79
CA GLN A 89 -7.28 8.57 3.62
C GLN A 89 -7.24 10.03 4.11
N ARG A 90 -8.34 10.55 4.60
CA ARG A 90 -8.45 11.97 4.98
C ARG A 90 -7.40 12.40 5.99
N ASN A 91 -7.06 11.55 6.96
CA ASN A 91 -6.08 11.84 8.00
C ASN A 91 -4.74 11.11 7.79
N VAL A 92 -4.55 10.48 6.64
CA VAL A 92 -3.30 9.79 6.33
C VAL A 92 -2.33 10.79 5.72
N ASN A 93 -1.70 11.59 6.57
CA ASN A 93 -0.75 12.63 6.20
C ASN A 93 0.48 12.51 7.08
N GLY A 94 1.64 12.67 6.49
CA GLY A 94 2.88 12.66 7.24
C GLY A 94 4.08 12.30 6.39
N THR A 95 5.18 12.04 7.08
CA THR A 95 6.45 11.66 6.48
C THR A 95 6.85 10.29 7.00
N ALA A 96 7.14 9.38 6.09
CA ALA A 96 7.73 8.08 6.41
C ALA A 96 9.20 8.09 6.04
N ILE A 97 10.04 7.57 6.92
CA ILE A 97 11.49 7.49 6.73
C ILE A 97 11.84 6.04 6.43
N LEU A 98 12.43 5.82 5.27
CA LEU A 98 12.82 4.49 4.80
C LEU A 98 14.34 4.32 4.87
N GLU A 99 14.77 3.14 5.25
CA GLU A 99 16.15 2.71 5.17
C GLU A 99 16.25 1.59 4.13
N LEU A 100 17.07 1.80 3.11
CA LEU A 100 17.24 0.86 2.00
C LEU A 100 18.41 -0.07 2.26
N HIS A 101 18.20 -1.36 2.03
CA HIS A 101 19.20 -2.41 2.12
C HIS A 101 19.24 -3.21 0.81
N PRO A 102 20.30 -3.97 0.54
CA PRO A 102 20.29 -4.87 -0.60
C PRO A 102 19.05 -5.78 -0.58
N LEU A 103 18.26 -5.72 -1.63
CA LEU A 103 17.04 -6.51 -1.88
C LEU A 103 15.83 -6.18 -0.97
N CYS A 104 15.95 -5.28 -0.01
CA CYS A 104 14.84 -4.95 0.90
C CYS A 104 14.90 -3.52 1.42
N PHE A 105 13.87 -3.13 2.15
CA PHE A 105 13.84 -1.86 2.86
C PHE A 105 13.08 -2.00 4.18
N SER A 106 13.37 -1.08 5.10
CA SER A 106 12.66 -0.98 6.37
C SER A 106 12.12 0.42 6.54
N THR A 107 10.95 0.55 7.16
CA THR A 107 10.46 1.85 7.59
C THR A 107 10.94 2.08 9.02
N VAL A 108 11.80 3.08 9.20
CA VAL A 108 12.46 3.34 10.48
C VAL A 108 11.81 4.45 11.29
N GLY A 109 10.92 5.22 10.69
CA GLY A 109 10.22 6.29 11.39
C GLY A 109 9.04 6.86 10.63
N VAL A 110 8.13 7.46 11.41
CA VAL A 110 6.96 8.19 10.87
C VAL A 110 6.77 9.46 11.67
N GLU A 111 6.55 10.56 10.96
CA GLU A 111 6.16 11.84 11.54
C GLU A 111 4.79 12.24 10.99
N SER A 112 3.83 12.45 11.89
CA SER A 112 2.48 12.87 11.50
C SER A 112 1.77 13.54 12.68
N ASP A 113 1.08 14.62 12.42
CA ASP A 113 0.22 15.30 13.41
C ASP A 113 -1.08 14.52 13.67
N GLU A 114 -1.43 13.62 12.77
CA GLU A 114 -2.66 12.82 12.84
C GLU A 114 -2.46 11.44 13.50
N ARG A 115 -1.33 11.24 14.17
CA ARG A 115 -1.04 9.98 14.84
C ARG A 115 -2.04 9.69 15.96
N LEU A 116 -2.49 8.45 16.01
CA LEU A 116 -3.31 7.95 17.10
C LEU A 116 -2.48 7.49 18.30
N VAL A 117 -1.15 7.44 18.15
CA VAL A 117 -0.21 7.11 19.20
C VAL A 117 0.39 8.41 19.74
N LYS A 118 0.32 8.60 21.07
CA LYS A 118 0.97 9.73 21.69
C LYS A 118 2.42 9.39 22.07
N ASN A 119 3.31 10.32 21.79
CA ASN A 119 4.73 10.20 22.17
C ASN A 119 5.00 10.44 23.65
N LYS A 120 3.97 10.73 24.42
CA LYS A 120 4.11 10.91 25.85
C LYS A 120 3.83 9.63 26.58
N PHE A 121 4.65 9.37 27.57
CA PHE A 121 4.53 8.33 28.58
C PHE A 121 3.15 7.72 28.72
N GLY A 122 3.00 6.45 28.32
CA GLY A 122 1.83 5.64 28.62
C GLY A 122 0.51 6.03 27.96
N GLU A 123 0.49 7.02 27.09
CA GLU A 123 -0.72 7.42 26.40
C GLU A 123 -0.77 6.80 25.02
N ILE A 124 -1.62 5.80 24.87
CA ILE A 124 -1.94 5.12 23.61
C ILE A 124 -3.39 5.40 23.26
N ARG A 125 -3.65 5.70 22.01
CA ARG A 125 -4.99 5.92 21.50
C ARG A 125 -5.36 4.97 20.40
#